data_876d44fcd909ab6860c8db6eefae189c
#
_entry.id   876d44fcd909ab6860c8db6eefae189c
#
_cell.length_a   1.000
_cell.length_b   1.000
_cell.length_c   1.000
_cell.angle_alpha   90.00
_cell.angle_beta   90.00
_cell.angle_gamma   90.00
#
_symmetry.space_group_name_H-M   'P 1'
#
loop_
_entity.id
_entity.type
_entity.pdbx_description
1 polymer ?
#
loop_
_entity_poly.entity_id
_entity_poly.type
_entity_poly.pdbx_seq_one_letter_code
_entity_poly.pdbx_strand_id
1 'polypeptide(L)'
;MGPTTFSRLFGISGRRAVEAIAPRRTFDDVILSPVTRSALEAALAQITQHDLIFKSWGLGERHSTGLGLAFNFAGPPGTGKTICAEAIANSLGRQLLVVRYAELESMWMGETSKNVTAIFRTARDEQAVLLFDEADAIAARRSTSVDSGSQRESNSVVNVLLQELERYTGVVIFATNLAANFDPAFERRIRTHVLFELPGEGERARIWKVQLHPSRTPLAPDVDFNALARHYEVSGGDIQNAVLKAALAAAAEPIPDSLKKIHQRHFQAGIEEVVASKRVMQQSIFAEPTVVMPEPDVITPATASQASLLLAYGLSGAALLVALIALGVALLR
;
A
#
# COMPACT_ATOMS: atom_id res chain seq x y z
N MET A 1 -27.39 1.43 -24.21
CA MET A 1 -27.30 1.54 -22.76
C MET A 1 -26.98 2.99 -22.45
N GLY A 2 -27.90 3.70 -21.77
CA GLY A 2 -27.74 5.12 -21.44
C GLY A 2 -26.64 5.34 -20.39
N PRO A 3 -26.15 6.59 -20.23
CA PRO A 3 -25.13 6.90 -19.25
C PRO A 3 -25.64 6.55 -17.86
N THR A 4 -24.85 5.74 -17.16
CA THR A 4 -25.12 5.26 -15.82
C THR A 4 -25.38 6.43 -14.86
N THR A 5 -26.23 6.23 -13.86
CA THR A 5 -26.63 7.18 -12.81
C THR A 5 -25.44 7.91 -12.17
N PHE A 6 -24.27 7.31 -12.23
CA PHE A 6 -22.98 7.80 -11.75
C PHE A 6 -22.53 9.12 -12.40
N SER A 7 -22.78 9.32 -13.70
CA SER A 7 -22.40 10.56 -14.40
C SER A 7 -23.26 11.77 -14.00
N ARG A 8 -24.41 11.54 -13.36
CA ARG A 8 -25.34 12.60 -12.93
C ARG A 8 -25.11 13.09 -11.50
N LEU A 9 -24.57 12.27 -10.61
CA LEU A 9 -24.35 12.63 -9.20
C LEU A 9 -23.08 13.47 -8.94
N PHE A 10 -22.09 13.36 -9.81
CA PHE A 10 -20.83 14.11 -9.73
C PHE A 10 -20.60 15.00 -10.95
N GLY A 11 -21.68 15.59 -11.47
CA GLY A 11 -21.64 16.55 -12.56
C GLY A 11 -20.87 17.79 -12.17
N ILE A 12 -19.98 18.17 -13.08
CA ILE A 12 -19.31 19.44 -13.28
C ILE A 12 -17.92 19.55 -12.63
N SER A 13 -16.93 19.62 -13.51
CA SER A 13 -15.57 20.10 -13.31
C SER A 13 -14.57 19.11 -12.71
N GLY A 14 -13.95 18.33 -13.53
CA GLY A 14 -12.55 17.91 -13.45
C GLY A 14 -12.16 16.95 -12.33
N ARG A 15 -11.93 15.78 -12.43
CA ARG A 15 -11.37 14.66 -11.67
C ARG A 15 -12.42 13.91 -10.82
N ARG A 16 -12.74 12.72 -11.31
CA ARG A 16 -13.64 11.79 -10.62
C ARG A 16 -12.87 11.13 -9.47
N ALA A 17 -13.26 11.37 -8.22
CA ALA A 17 -12.67 10.70 -7.05
C ALA A 17 -12.96 9.18 -7.00
N VAL A 18 -13.85 8.69 -7.86
CA VAL A 18 -14.22 7.28 -7.94
C VAL A 18 -14.27 6.86 -9.39
N GLU A 19 -13.52 5.83 -9.70
CA GLU A 19 -13.50 5.18 -11.02
C GLU A 19 -14.32 3.90 -10.97
N ALA A 20 -15.37 3.79 -11.80
CA ALA A 20 -16.13 2.56 -11.94
C ALA A 20 -15.51 1.68 -13.03
N ILE A 21 -15.06 0.51 -12.66
CA ILE A 21 -14.42 -0.47 -13.55
C ILE A 21 -15.38 -1.65 -13.74
N ALA A 22 -15.70 -1.96 -15.01
CA ALA A 22 -16.31 -3.24 -15.34
C ALA A 22 -15.20 -4.32 -15.27
N PRO A 23 -15.25 -5.25 -14.30
CA PRO A 23 -14.15 -6.17 -14.07
C PRO A 23 -14.02 -7.16 -15.23
N ARG A 24 -12.79 -7.37 -15.69
CA ARG A 24 -12.44 -8.31 -16.78
C ARG A 24 -11.49 -9.40 -16.31
N ARG A 25 -10.73 -9.14 -15.22
CA ARG A 25 -9.79 -10.08 -14.65
C ARG A 25 -10.51 -11.17 -13.89
N THR A 26 -9.98 -12.38 -14.01
CA THR A 26 -10.45 -13.56 -13.27
C THR A 26 -9.36 -14.03 -12.31
N PHE A 27 -9.67 -14.99 -11.44
CA PHE A 27 -8.66 -15.59 -10.58
C PHE A 27 -7.58 -16.38 -11.36
N ASP A 28 -7.81 -16.69 -12.63
CA ASP A 28 -6.80 -17.32 -13.49
C ASP A 28 -5.71 -16.31 -13.93
N ASP A 29 -6.07 -15.02 -13.97
CA ASP A 29 -5.12 -13.94 -14.24
C ASP A 29 -4.27 -13.59 -13.01
N VAL A 30 -4.66 -14.03 -11.81
CA VAL A 30 -4.02 -13.68 -10.55
C VAL A 30 -3.17 -14.84 -10.06
N ILE A 31 -1.87 -14.71 -10.18
CA ILE A 31 -0.93 -15.70 -9.67
C ILE A 31 -0.61 -15.36 -8.22
N LEU A 32 -1.08 -16.20 -7.31
CA LEU A 32 -0.91 -16.06 -5.87
C LEU A 32 -0.19 -17.28 -5.30
N SER A 33 0.42 -17.09 -4.13
CA SER A 33 0.89 -18.21 -3.32
C SER A 33 -0.29 -19.09 -2.88
N PRO A 34 -0.10 -20.39 -2.66
CA PRO A 34 -1.18 -21.26 -2.19
C PRO A 34 -1.81 -20.76 -0.89
N VAL A 35 -1.02 -20.19 0.01
CA VAL A 35 -1.47 -19.65 1.30
C VAL A 35 -2.40 -18.45 1.07
N THR A 36 -1.97 -17.48 0.26
CA THR A 36 -2.75 -16.29 -0.06
C THR A 36 -4.04 -16.65 -0.78
N ARG A 37 -4.00 -17.60 -1.72
CA ARG A 37 -5.16 -18.10 -2.43
C ARG A 37 -6.18 -18.74 -1.47
N SER A 38 -5.74 -19.63 -0.59
CA SER A 38 -6.61 -20.28 0.39
C SER A 38 -7.28 -19.28 1.34
N ALA A 39 -6.52 -18.26 1.80
CA ALA A 39 -7.06 -17.19 2.64
C ALA A 39 -8.18 -16.40 1.91
N LEU A 40 -7.97 -16.09 0.63
CA LEU A 40 -8.98 -15.41 -0.19
C LEU A 40 -10.21 -16.27 -0.45
N GLU A 41 -10.04 -17.55 -0.77
CA GLU A 41 -11.15 -18.47 -0.99
C GLU A 41 -12.00 -18.64 0.26
N ALA A 42 -11.38 -18.76 1.44
CA ALA A 42 -12.08 -18.81 2.72
C ALA A 42 -12.88 -17.52 3.00
N ALA A 43 -12.30 -16.37 2.66
CA ALA A 43 -12.98 -15.09 2.82
C ALA A 43 -14.13 -14.91 1.81
N LEU A 44 -13.97 -15.31 0.56
CA LEU A 44 -15.03 -15.29 -0.45
C LEU A 44 -16.18 -16.23 -0.08
N ALA A 45 -15.90 -17.38 0.54
CA ALA A 45 -16.91 -18.27 1.05
C ALA A 45 -17.85 -17.57 2.05
N GLN A 46 -17.34 -16.65 2.86
CA GLN A 46 -18.18 -15.86 3.77
C GLN A 46 -19.17 -14.96 3.03
N ILE A 47 -18.82 -14.43 1.86
CA ILE A 47 -19.74 -13.62 1.05
C ILE A 47 -20.85 -14.50 0.48
N THR A 48 -20.48 -15.61 -0.13
CA THR A 48 -21.43 -16.52 -0.79
C THR A 48 -22.35 -17.21 0.20
N GLN A 49 -21.88 -17.48 1.40
CA GLN A 49 -22.66 -18.14 2.47
C GLN A 49 -23.31 -17.14 3.45
N HIS A 50 -23.23 -15.83 3.15
CA HIS A 50 -23.73 -14.79 4.04
C HIS A 50 -25.18 -15.01 4.47
N ASP A 51 -26.08 -15.27 3.52
CA ASP A 51 -27.49 -15.46 3.80
C ASP A 51 -27.75 -16.74 4.60
N LEU A 52 -27.02 -17.81 4.34
CA LEU A 52 -27.10 -19.03 5.15
C LEU A 52 -26.68 -18.77 6.59
N ILE A 53 -25.53 -18.12 6.78
CA ILE A 53 -24.95 -17.88 8.11
C ILE A 53 -25.80 -16.88 8.92
N PHE A 54 -26.10 -15.73 8.31
CA PHE A 54 -26.70 -14.63 9.07
C PHE A 54 -28.22 -14.64 9.11
N LYS A 55 -28.88 -15.17 8.07
CA LYS A 55 -30.35 -15.30 8.02
C LYS A 55 -30.80 -16.67 8.49
N SER A 56 -30.38 -17.76 7.81
CA SER A 56 -30.92 -19.10 8.07
C SER A 56 -30.43 -19.69 9.40
N TRP A 57 -29.17 -19.46 9.78
CA TRP A 57 -28.64 -19.89 11.08
C TRP A 57 -28.90 -18.87 12.20
N GLY A 58 -29.48 -17.69 11.90
CA GLY A 58 -29.88 -16.69 12.87
C GLY A 58 -28.73 -15.91 13.54
N LEU A 59 -27.49 -16.02 13.02
CA LEU A 59 -26.37 -15.28 13.61
C LEU A 59 -26.56 -13.76 13.48
N GLY A 60 -27.31 -13.28 12.48
CA GLY A 60 -27.62 -11.85 12.29
C GLY A 60 -28.42 -11.22 13.44
N GLU A 61 -29.21 -12.02 14.17
CA GLU A 61 -29.94 -11.54 15.33
C GLU A 61 -29.03 -11.23 16.53
N ARG A 62 -27.90 -11.92 16.63
CA ARG A 62 -26.88 -11.73 17.67
C ARG A 62 -25.77 -10.78 17.28
N HIS A 63 -25.50 -10.64 15.98
CA HIS A 63 -24.43 -9.86 15.40
C HIS A 63 -25.02 -8.83 14.42
N SER A 64 -25.58 -7.75 14.93
CA SER A 64 -26.28 -6.73 14.14
C SER A 64 -25.35 -5.77 13.38
N THR A 65 -24.04 -5.77 13.67
CA THR A 65 -23.04 -4.87 13.07
C THR A 65 -21.89 -5.64 12.45
N GLY A 66 -21.27 -5.05 11.42
CA GLY A 66 -20.10 -5.64 10.76
C GLY A 66 -20.43 -6.87 9.91
N LEU A 67 -21.61 -6.90 9.31
CA LEU A 67 -22.04 -7.96 8.39
C LEU A 67 -21.32 -7.89 7.02
N GLY A 68 -20.71 -6.76 6.72
CA GLY A 68 -19.89 -6.58 5.51
C GLY A 68 -18.53 -7.25 5.63
N LEU A 69 -17.91 -7.46 4.49
CA LEU A 69 -16.56 -8.01 4.37
C LEU A 69 -15.58 -6.90 4.06
N ALA A 70 -14.72 -6.61 5.02
CA ALA A 70 -13.61 -5.71 4.85
C ALA A 70 -12.30 -6.50 4.80
N PHE A 71 -11.53 -6.26 3.73
CA PHE A 71 -10.23 -6.88 3.49
C PHE A 71 -9.14 -5.83 3.59
N ASN A 72 -8.00 -6.21 4.15
CA ASN A 72 -6.75 -5.48 4.00
C ASN A 72 -5.79 -6.30 3.14
N PHE A 73 -5.48 -5.79 1.94
CA PHE A 73 -4.49 -6.34 1.03
C PHE A 73 -3.18 -5.58 1.25
N ALA A 74 -2.25 -6.20 1.96
CA ALA A 74 -0.98 -5.60 2.32
C ALA A 74 0.17 -6.26 1.58
N GLY A 75 1.16 -5.48 1.14
CA GLY A 75 2.35 -6.01 0.50
C GLY A 75 3.01 -5.02 -0.45
N PRO A 76 4.20 -5.35 -0.97
CA PRO A 76 4.95 -4.48 -1.87
C PRO A 76 4.17 -4.08 -3.12
N PRO A 77 4.52 -2.96 -3.77
CA PRO A 77 3.91 -2.57 -5.04
C PRO A 77 4.17 -3.61 -6.14
N GLY A 78 3.19 -3.77 -7.04
CA GLY A 78 3.30 -4.70 -8.17
C GLY A 78 3.09 -6.19 -7.81
N THR A 79 2.61 -6.52 -6.61
CA THR A 79 2.31 -7.90 -6.19
C THR A 79 0.92 -8.39 -6.56
N GLY A 80 0.09 -7.56 -7.21
CA GLY A 80 -1.21 -7.98 -7.75
C GLY A 80 -2.42 -7.65 -6.88
N LYS A 81 -2.33 -6.79 -5.88
CA LYS A 81 -3.44 -6.39 -4.99
C LYS A 81 -4.66 -5.88 -5.75
N THR A 82 -4.47 -4.91 -6.65
CA THR A 82 -5.54 -4.30 -7.44
C THR A 82 -6.15 -5.27 -8.44
N ILE A 83 -5.33 -6.12 -9.10
CA ILE A 83 -5.80 -7.18 -10.00
C ILE A 83 -6.65 -8.20 -9.23
N CYS A 84 -6.25 -8.54 -8.01
CA CYS A 84 -7.00 -9.45 -7.15
C CYS A 84 -8.35 -8.85 -6.74
N ALA A 85 -8.41 -7.55 -6.42
CA ALA A 85 -9.66 -6.86 -6.12
C ALA A 85 -10.62 -6.88 -7.34
N GLU A 86 -10.10 -6.70 -8.54
CA GLU A 86 -10.88 -6.82 -9.79
C GLU A 86 -11.40 -8.25 -9.99
N ALA A 87 -10.56 -9.27 -9.75
CA ALA A 87 -10.97 -10.68 -9.85
C ALA A 87 -12.06 -11.04 -8.84
N ILE A 88 -12.00 -10.49 -7.62
CA ILE A 88 -13.06 -10.63 -6.61
C ILE A 88 -14.36 -10.02 -7.12
N ALA A 89 -14.33 -8.79 -7.61
CA ALA A 89 -15.51 -8.12 -8.14
C ALA A 89 -16.13 -8.91 -9.30
N ASN A 90 -15.30 -9.43 -10.20
CA ASN A 90 -15.73 -10.27 -11.31
C ASN A 90 -16.39 -11.57 -10.83
N SER A 91 -15.80 -12.28 -9.88
CA SER A 91 -16.35 -13.53 -9.33
C SER A 91 -17.70 -13.36 -8.65
N LEU A 92 -17.97 -12.15 -8.14
CA LEU A 92 -19.24 -11.76 -7.54
C LEU A 92 -20.25 -11.21 -8.55
N GLY A 93 -19.86 -11.05 -9.83
CA GLY A 93 -20.69 -10.41 -10.87
C GLY A 93 -20.99 -8.93 -10.57
N ARG A 94 -20.11 -8.23 -9.86
CA ARG A 94 -20.29 -6.86 -9.39
C ARG A 94 -19.29 -5.91 -10.06
N GLN A 95 -19.63 -4.63 -10.13
CA GLN A 95 -18.67 -3.59 -10.54
C GLN A 95 -17.62 -3.37 -9.43
N LEU A 96 -16.45 -2.88 -9.83
CA LEU A 96 -15.40 -2.41 -8.91
C LEU A 96 -15.40 -0.88 -8.92
N LEU A 97 -15.60 -0.28 -7.76
CA LEU A 97 -15.44 1.16 -7.56
C LEU A 97 -14.08 1.42 -6.91
N VAL A 98 -13.17 2.00 -7.67
CA VAL A 98 -11.81 2.33 -7.19
C VAL A 98 -11.79 3.76 -6.68
N VAL A 99 -11.37 3.90 -5.44
CA VAL A 99 -11.22 5.19 -4.74
C VAL A 99 -9.73 5.41 -4.48
N ARG A 100 -9.15 6.47 -5.08
CA ARG A 100 -7.75 6.84 -4.87
C ARG A 100 -7.66 7.99 -3.88
N TYR A 101 -6.74 7.88 -2.92
CA TYR A 101 -6.57 8.90 -1.89
C TYR A 101 -6.28 10.30 -2.44
N ALA A 102 -5.37 10.42 -3.39
CA ALA A 102 -5.03 11.72 -3.99
C ALA A 102 -6.23 12.46 -4.60
N GLU A 103 -7.21 11.69 -5.09
CA GLU A 103 -8.44 12.24 -5.65
C GLU A 103 -9.43 12.65 -4.56
N LEU A 104 -9.48 11.90 -3.47
CA LEU A 104 -10.21 12.31 -2.27
C LEU A 104 -9.65 13.62 -1.70
N GLU A 105 -8.35 13.74 -1.50
CA GLU A 105 -7.70 14.92 -0.95
C GLU A 105 -7.95 16.19 -1.78
N SER A 106 -7.94 16.10 -3.11
CA SER A 106 -8.19 17.24 -3.99
C SER A 106 -9.63 17.79 -3.91
N MET A 107 -10.56 17.01 -3.39
CA MET A 107 -11.96 17.41 -3.15
C MET A 107 -12.19 17.97 -1.73
N TRP A 108 -11.15 18.07 -0.91
CA TRP A 108 -11.21 18.18 0.56
C TRP A 108 -11.36 19.57 1.13
N MET A 109 -11.43 20.58 0.38
CA MET A 109 -11.69 21.93 0.90
C MET A 109 -13.13 22.07 1.44
N GLY A 110 -13.46 21.33 2.51
CA GLY A 110 -14.66 21.55 3.32
C GLY A 110 -15.83 20.54 3.22
N GLU A 111 -15.77 19.49 2.37
CA GLU A 111 -16.90 18.55 2.16
C GLU A 111 -16.56 17.06 2.25
N THR A 112 -15.40 16.71 2.70
CA THR A 112 -14.81 15.34 2.65
C THR A 112 -15.67 14.27 3.30
N SER A 113 -16.19 14.52 4.49
CA SER A 113 -17.02 13.56 5.22
C SER A 113 -18.29 13.20 4.45
N LYS A 114 -18.88 14.15 3.73
CA LYS A 114 -20.06 13.92 2.87
C LYS A 114 -19.71 13.06 1.67
N ASN A 115 -18.52 13.26 1.11
CA ASN A 115 -18.04 12.50 -0.06
C ASN A 115 -17.80 11.03 0.28
N VAL A 116 -17.20 10.72 1.44
CA VAL A 116 -17.04 9.34 1.91
C VAL A 116 -18.42 8.67 2.05
N THR A 117 -19.37 9.32 2.71
CA THR A 117 -20.74 8.78 2.86
C THR A 117 -21.41 8.57 1.50
N ALA A 118 -21.24 9.51 0.55
CA ALA A 118 -21.78 9.38 -0.81
C ALA A 118 -21.17 8.20 -1.57
N ILE A 119 -19.86 7.94 -1.43
CA ILE A 119 -19.18 6.78 -2.02
C ILE A 119 -19.78 5.46 -1.50
N PHE A 120 -19.93 5.31 -0.19
CA PHE A 120 -20.52 4.12 0.39
C PHE A 120 -21.99 3.95 0.00
N ARG A 121 -22.74 5.04 -0.09
CA ARG A 121 -24.13 5.01 -0.60
C ARG A 121 -24.18 4.52 -2.03
N THR A 122 -23.37 5.09 -2.93
CA THR A 122 -23.31 4.65 -4.33
C THR A 122 -22.94 3.18 -4.43
N ALA A 123 -21.92 2.74 -3.68
CA ALA A 123 -21.51 1.35 -3.67
C ALA A 123 -22.63 0.41 -3.19
N ARG A 124 -23.45 0.85 -2.25
CA ARG A 124 -24.61 0.10 -1.77
C ARG A 124 -25.72 0.02 -2.82
N ASP A 125 -26.05 1.17 -3.45
CA ASP A 125 -27.11 1.27 -4.46
C ASP A 125 -26.76 0.46 -5.72
N GLU A 126 -25.48 0.40 -6.10
CA GLU A 126 -24.96 -0.37 -7.25
C GLU A 126 -24.52 -1.78 -6.88
N GLN A 127 -24.56 -2.17 -5.62
CA GLN A 127 -24.04 -3.44 -5.10
C GLN A 127 -22.60 -3.71 -5.50
N ALA A 128 -21.80 -2.68 -5.63
CA ALA A 128 -20.42 -2.74 -6.10
C ALA A 128 -19.44 -3.17 -5.00
N VAL A 129 -18.28 -3.66 -5.42
CA VAL A 129 -17.11 -3.84 -4.55
C VAL A 129 -16.36 -2.51 -4.47
N LEU A 130 -16.05 -2.05 -3.25
CA LEU A 130 -15.22 -0.86 -3.03
C LEU A 130 -13.75 -1.27 -2.91
N LEU A 131 -12.88 -0.57 -3.63
CA LEU A 131 -11.42 -0.64 -3.47
C LEU A 131 -10.90 0.73 -3.08
N PHE A 132 -10.34 0.86 -1.90
CA PHE A 132 -9.51 1.98 -1.51
C PHE A 132 -8.06 1.63 -1.85
N ASP A 133 -7.56 2.19 -2.95
CA ASP A 133 -6.17 2.01 -3.37
C ASP A 133 -5.28 3.05 -2.69
N GLU A 134 -4.01 2.70 -2.40
CA GLU A 134 -3.08 3.52 -1.62
C GLU A 134 -3.66 3.87 -0.22
N ALA A 135 -4.30 2.89 0.41
CA ALA A 135 -5.03 3.08 1.66
C ALA A 135 -4.15 3.47 2.86
N ASP A 136 -2.84 3.32 2.78
CA ASP A 136 -1.87 3.81 3.75
C ASP A 136 -2.00 5.31 4.01
N ALA A 137 -2.38 6.09 3.02
CA ALA A 137 -2.62 7.51 3.18
C ALA A 137 -3.94 7.85 3.92
N ILE A 138 -4.98 7.01 3.76
CA ILE A 138 -6.30 7.21 4.41
C ILE A 138 -6.30 6.63 5.83
N ALA A 139 -5.73 5.44 5.97
CA ALA A 139 -5.77 4.65 7.19
C ALA A 139 -4.56 4.86 8.10
N ALA A 140 -3.73 5.87 7.81
CA ALA A 140 -2.58 6.22 8.62
C ALA A 140 -2.98 6.51 10.08
N ARG A 141 -2.10 6.16 11.00
CA ARG A 141 -2.28 6.45 12.43
C ARG A 141 -2.58 7.92 12.64
N ARG A 142 -3.59 8.20 13.45
CA ARG A 142 -3.97 9.56 13.81
C ARG A 142 -2.81 10.26 14.49
N SER A 143 -2.54 11.50 14.07
CA SER A 143 -1.61 12.34 14.79
C SER A 143 -2.19 12.75 16.13
N THR A 144 -1.45 12.51 17.21
CA THR A 144 -1.83 12.96 18.56
C THR A 144 -1.58 14.45 18.78
N SER A 145 -0.72 15.07 17.96
CA SER A 145 -0.49 16.51 17.94
C SER A 145 -1.49 17.19 17.00
N VAL A 146 -2.53 17.83 17.55
CA VAL A 146 -3.62 18.47 16.77
C VAL A 146 -3.30 19.95 16.56
N ASP A 147 -2.14 20.25 15.97
CA ASP A 147 -1.68 21.66 15.82
C ASP A 147 -2.11 22.33 14.52
N SER A 148 -2.65 21.58 13.55
CA SER A 148 -3.09 22.13 12.27
C SER A 148 -4.54 21.75 11.92
N GLY A 149 -5.25 22.64 11.18
CA GLY A 149 -6.61 22.41 10.70
C GLY A 149 -6.71 21.17 9.81
N SER A 150 -5.68 20.89 9.00
CA SER A 150 -5.61 19.71 8.11
C SER A 150 -5.61 18.38 8.87
N GLN A 151 -4.98 18.32 10.05
CA GLN A 151 -4.98 17.11 10.89
C GLN A 151 -6.35 16.81 11.51
N ARG A 152 -7.10 17.86 11.88
CA ARG A 152 -8.49 17.69 12.37
C ARG A 152 -9.39 17.16 11.28
N GLU A 153 -9.22 17.63 10.07
CA GLU A 153 -10.00 17.20 8.90
C GLU A 153 -9.68 15.74 8.55
N SER A 154 -8.41 15.34 8.47
CA SER A 154 -8.00 13.95 8.28
C SER A 154 -8.58 13.02 9.33
N ASN A 155 -8.52 13.38 10.60
CA ASN A 155 -9.11 12.60 11.69
C ASN A 155 -10.65 12.47 11.55
N SER A 156 -11.33 13.52 11.06
CA SER A 156 -12.78 13.48 10.79
C SER A 156 -13.13 12.47 9.71
N VAL A 157 -12.34 12.44 8.62
CA VAL A 157 -12.52 11.49 7.51
C VAL A 157 -12.36 10.05 7.96
N VAL A 158 -11.30 9.77 8.71
CA VAL A 158 -11.06 8.44 9.29
C VAL A 158 -12.26 8.01 10.15
N ASN A 159 -12.82 8.90 10.96
CA ASN A 159 -13.98 8.59 11.79
C ASN A 159 -15.22 8.24 10.95
N VAL A 160 -15.51 9.02 9.91
CA VAL A 160 -16.65 8.74 9.00
C VAL A 160 -16.44 7.44 8.27
N LEU A 161 -15.22 7.18 7.76
CA LEU A 161 -14.89 5.93 7.08
C LEU A 161 -15.10 4.71 8.01
N LEU A 162 -14.67 4.81 9.24
CA LEU A 162 -14.89 3.77 10.26
C LEU A 162 -16.38 3.54 10.57
N GLN A 163 -17.18 4.61 10.63
CA GLN A 163 -18.64 4.49 10.82
C GLN A 163 -19.33 3.86 9.62
N GLU A 164 -18.96 4.25 8.41
CA GLU A 164 -19.52 3.66 7.20
C GLU A 164 -19.14 2.17 7.07
N LEU A 165 -17.92 1.79 7.42
CA LEU A 165 -17.48 0.39 7.46
C LEU A 165 -18.33 -0.47 8.40
N GLU A 166 -18.73 0.05 9.55
CA GLU A 166 -19.59 -0.69 10.50
C GLU A 166 -20.99 -0.96 9.97
N ARG A 167 -21.48 -0.06 9.10
CA ARG A 167 -22.85 -0.11 8.56
C ARG A 167 -22.94 -0.73 7.18
N TYR A 168 -21.80 -0.86 6.51
CA TYR A 168 -21.77 -1.37 5.14
C TYR A 168 -21.84 -2.90 5.14
N THR A 169 -22.77 -3.45 4.35
CA THR A 169 -22.98 -4.89 4.23
C THR A 169 -22.34 -5.49 2.97
N GLY A 170 -21.68 -4.65 2.17
CA GLY A 170 -20.98 -5.08 0.95
C GLY A 170 -19.53 -5.48 1.21
N VAL A 171 -18.75 -5.48 0.13
CA VAL A 171 -17.33 -5.83 0.13
C VAL A 171 -16.49 -4.56 0.00
N VAL A 172 -15.57 -4.37 0.93
CA VAL A 172 -14.60 -3.27 0.93
C VAL A 172 -13.19 -3.85 0.97
N ILE A 173 -12.32 -3.36 0.12
CA ILE A 173 -10.93 -3.79 0.03
C ILE A 173 -10.06 -2.54 0.24
N PHE A 174 -9.11 -2.62 1.15
CA PHE A 174 -8.05 -1.64 1.35
C PHE A 174 -6.75 -2.23 0.78
N ALA A 175 -6.17 -1.60 -0.22
CA ALA A 175 -4.86 -1.98 -0.75
C ALA A 175 -3.80 -1.02 -0.21
N THR A 176 -2.80 -1.56 0.49
CA THR A 176 -1.72 -0.78 1.10
C THR A 176 -0.34 -1.37 0.82
N ASN A 177 0.64 -0.49 0.70
CA ASN A 177 2.04 -0.88 0.60
C ASN A 177 2.72 -0.92 1.99
N LEU A 178 2.10 -0.31 3.01
CA LEU A 178 2.66 -0.09 4.36
C LEU A 178 1.69 -0.57 5.45
N ALA A 179 1.52 -1.88 5.58
CA ALA A 179 0.60 -2.48 6.58
C ALA A 179 0.84 -2.00 8.02
N ALA A 180 2.08 -1.66 8.38
CA ALA A 180 2.45 -1.23 9.74
C ALA A 180 1.88 0.15 10.14
N ASN A 181 1.39 0.93 9.19
CA ASN A 181 0.90 2.30 9.43
C ASN A 181 -0.60 2.40 9.64
N PHE A 182 -1.34 1.29 9.59
CA PHE A 182 -2.79 1.29 9.81
C PHE A 182 -3.16 1.73 11.23
N ASP A 183 -4.18 2.59 11.33
CA ASP A 183 -4.76 2.95 12.63
C ASP A 183 -5.39 1.70 13.28
N PRO A 184 -5.10 1.39 14.55
CA PRO A 184 -5.66 0.22 15.24
C PRO A 184 -7.19 0.13 15.22
N ALA A 185 -7.88 1.26 15.01
CA ALA A 185 -9.33 1.27 14.87
C ALA A 185 -9.84 0.54 13.62
N PHE A 186 -9.03 0.45 12.57
CA PHE A 186 -9.34 -0.35 11.38
C PHE A 186 -9.17 -1.85 11.63
N GLU A 187 -8.17 -2.28 12.42
CA GLU A 187 -7.93 -3.69 12.73
C GLU A 187 -9.16 -4.39 13.30
N ARG A 188 -9.96 -3.66 14.11
CA ARG A 188 -11.19 -4.21 14.70
C ARG A 188 -12.33 -4.37 13.70
N ARG A 189 -12.27 -3.69 12.56
CA ARG A 189 -13.32 -3.65 11.52
C ARG A 189 -12.94 -4.44 10.29
N ILE A 190 -11.66 -4.54 10.01
CA ILE A 190 -11.11 -5.34 8.93
C ILE A 190 -10.79 -6.73 9.48
N ARG A 191 -11.64 -7.70 9.18
CA ARG A 191 -11.53 -9.05 9.74
C ARG A 191 -10.56 -9.95 8.98
N THR A 192 -10.24 -9.60 7.74
CA THR A 192 -9.41 -10.44 6.88
C THR A 192 -8.23 -9.64 6.35
N HIS A 193 -7.06 -10.06 6.76
CA HIS A 193 -5.79 -9.50 6.30
C HIS A 193 -5.13 -10.49 5.34
N VAL A 194 -4.80 -10.05 4.15
CA VAL A 194 -4.17 -10.87 3.11
C VAL A 194 -2.81 -10.25 2.78
N LEU A 195 -1.77 -11.01 3.03
CA LEU A 195 -0.41 -10.60 2.68
C LEU A 195 -0.10 -11.01 1.24
N PHE A 196 0.28 -10.03 0.44
CA PHE A 196 0.78 -10.20 -0.91
C PHE A 196 2.31 -10.11 -0.88
N GLU A 197 2.96 -11.25 -0.87
CA GLU A 197 4.42 -11.34 -0.90
C GLU A 197 4.96 -11.16 -2.32
N LEU A 198 6.26 -10.92 -2.44
CA LEU A 198 6.92 -11.01 -3.74
C LEU A 198 6.79 -12.44 -4.27
N PRO A 199 6.54 -12.61 -5.57
CA PRO A 199 6.32 -13.93 -6.14
C PRO A 199 7.60 -14.77 -6.10
N GLY A 200 7.47 -16.03 -5.72
CA GLY A 200 8.53 -17.04 -5.81
C GLY A 200 8.88 -17.41 -7.26
N GLU A 201 9.92 -18.21 -7.47
CA GLU A 201 10.39 -18.59 -8.83
C GLU A 201 9.27 -19.20 -9.68
N GLY A 202 8.55 -20.19 -9.13
CA GLY A 202 7.44 -20.84 -9.86
C GLY A 202 6.27 -19.91 -10.17
N GLU A 203 6.01 -18.96 -9.30
CA GLU A 203 4.99 -17.92 -9.49
C GLU A 203 5.43 -16.93 -10.56
N ARG A 204 6.67 -16.45 -10.51
CA ARG A 204 7.23 -15.57 -11.56
C ARG A 204 7.17 -16.21 -12.94
N ALA A 205 7.50 -17.49 -13.05
CA ALA A 205 7.41 -18.22 -14.33
C ALA A 205 5.98 -18.25 -14.88
N ARG A 206 4.98 -18.38 -13.99
CA ARG A 206 3.57 -18.32 -14.39
C ARG A 206 3.14 -16.90 -14.74
N ILE A 207 3.62 -15.89 -13.99
CA ILE A 207 3.33 -14.48 -14.26
C ILE A 207 3.84 -14.07 -15.64
N TRP A 208 5.07 -14.46 -16.03
CA TRP A 208 5.58 -14.24 -17.38
C TRP A 208 4.63 -14.76 -18.44
N LYS A 209 4.11 -15.98 -18.26
CA LYS A 209 3.21 -16.64 -19.24
C LYS A 209 1.85 -15.96 -19.31
N VAL A 210 1.25 -15.61 -18.17
CA VAL A 210 -0.11 -15.05 -18.14
C VAL A 210 -0.19 -13.62 -18.70
N GLN A 211 0.94 -12.90 -18.79
CA GLN A 211 1.01 -11.59 -19.46
C GLN A 211 0.87 -11.65 -20.97
N LEU A 212 0.98 -12.84 -21.58
CA LEU A 212 1.01 -13.04 -23.01
C LEU A 212 -0.27 -13.70 -23.49
N HIS A 213 -0.76 -13.31 -24.66
CA HIS A 213 -1.90 -14.01 -25.26
C HIS A 213 -1.44 -15.37 -25.81
N PRO A 214 -2.03 -16.49 -25.36
CA PRO A 214 -1.50 -17.83 -25.63
C PRO A 214 -1.39 -18.19 -27.10
N SER A 215 -2.23 -17.62 -27.97
CA SER A 215 -2.26 -17.97 -29.41
C SER A 215 -1.91 -16.83 -30.36
N ARG A 216 -1.90 -15.57 -29.89
CA ARG A 216 -1.66 -14.39 -30.75
C ARG A 216 -0.29 -13.78 -30.57
N THR A 217 0.35 -13.96 -29.41
CA THR A 217 1.69 -13.40 -29.17
C THR A 217 2.73 -14.24 -29.92
N PRO A 218 3.50 -13.63 -30.84
CA PRO A 218 4.47 -14.37 -31.66
C PRO A 218 5.76 -14.62 -30.87
N LEU A 219 5.79 -15.74 -30.13
CA LEU A 219 6.98 -16.14 -29.38
C LEU A 219 7.95 -16.93 -30.26
N ALA A 220 9.25 -16.67 -30.09
CA ALA A 220 10.29 -17.49 -30.65
C ALA A 220 10.53 -18.77 -29.82
N PRO A 221 11.05 -19.85 -30.41
CA PRO A 221 11.26 -21.12 -29.70
C PRO A 221 12.33 -21.08 -28.60
N ASP A 222 13.17 -20.04 -28.60
CA ASP A 222 14.26 -19.84 -27.63
C ASP A 222 13.80 -19.28 -26.29
N VAL A 223 12.51 -18.96 -26.11
CA VAL A 223 12.01 -18.32 -24.90
C VAL A 223 11.84 -19.32 -23.77
N ASP A 224 12.60 -19.11 -22.69
CA ASP A 224 12.52 -19.87 -21.45
C ASP A 224 12.14 -18.97 -20.26
N PHE A 225 10.84 -19.00 -19.88
CA PHE A 225 10.34 -18.22 -18.74
C PHE A 225 10.81 -18.75 -17.39
N ASN A 226 11.21 -20.01 -17.28
CA ASN A 226 11.79 -20.54 -16.05
C ASN A 226 13.20 -19.97 -15.83
N ALA A 227 13.98 -19.85 -16.88
CA ALA A 227 15.29 -19.20 -16.79
C ALA A 227 15.17 -17.72 -16.39
N LEU A 228 14.22 -16.97 -16.97
CA LEU A 228 13.94 -15.59 -16.57
C LEU A 228 13.49 -15.51 -15.11
N ALA A 229 12.58 -16.37 -14.68
CA ALA A 229 12.07 -16.41 -13.31
C ALA A 229 13.15 -16.72 -12.27
N ARG A 230 14.11 -17.60 -12.63
CA ARG A 230 15.22 -17.98 -11.76
C ARG A 230 16.24 -16.85 -11.63
N HIS A 231 16.51 -16.15 -12.73
CA HIS A 231 17.55 -15.13 -12.78
C HIS A 231 17.10 -13.79 -12.18
N TYR A 232 15.83 -13.41 -12.34
CA TYR A 232 15.31 -12.11 -11.91
C TYR A 232 14.29 -12.24 -10.79
N GLU A 233 14.66 -11.79 -9.59
CA GLU A 233 13.76 -11.70 -8.42
C GLU A 233 13.02 -10.36 -8.44
N VAL A 234 11.88 -10.33 -9.13
CA VAL A 234 11.12 -9.10 -9.40
C VAL A 234 9.63 -9.28 -9.12
N SER A 235 8.90 -8.18 -8.97
CA SER A 235 7.45 -8.20 -8.77
C SER A 235 6.69 -8.51 -10.06
N GLY A 236 5.40 -8.86 -9.93
CA GLY A 236 4.52 -9.07 -11.09
C GLY A 236 4.37 -7.82 -11.96
N GLY A 237 4.37 -6.63 -11.37
CA GLY A 237 4.34 -5.37 -12.09
C GLY A 237 5.61 -5.12 -12.92
N ASP A 238 6.76 -5.54 -12.39
CA ASP A 238 8.02 -5.46 -13.14
C ASP A 238 8.02 -6.38 -14.35
N ILE A 239 7.51 -7.60 -14.16
CA ILE A 239 7.36 -8.58 -15.25
C ILE A 239 6.42 -8.02 -16.33
N GLN A 240 5.30 -7.42 -15.95
CA GLN A 240 4.38 -6.79 -16.89
C GLN A 240 5.05 -5.70 -17.72
N ASN A 241 5.81 -4.81 -17.09
CA ASN A 241 6.57 -3.76 -17.77
C ASN A 241 7.65 -4.34 -18.70
N ALA A 242 8.35 -5.38 -18.24
CA ALA A 242 9.37 -6.05 -19.06
C ALA A 242 8.77 -6.74 -20.29
N VAL A 243 7.61 -7.37 -20.17
CA VAL A 243 6.88 -7.97 -21.30
C VAL A 243 6.50 -6.91 -22.33
N LEU A 244 5.99 -5.77 -21.89
CA LEU A 244 5.65 -4.68 -22.79
C LEU A 244 6.89 -4.13 -23.53
N LYS A 245 8.00 -3.92 -22.80
CA LYS A 245 9.28 -3.49 -23.39
C LYS A 245 9.82 -4.52 -24.40
N ALA A 246 9.76 -5.81 -24.06
CA ALA A 246 10.16 -6.88 -24.95
C ALA A 246 9.34 -6.90 -26.25
N ALA A 247 8.01 -6.72 -26.13
CA ALA A 247 7.13 -6.66 -27.28
C ALA A 247 7.41 -5.43 -28.16
N LEU A 248 7.65 -4.26 -27.55
CA LEU A 248 8.03 -3.04 -28.28
C LEU A 248 9.36 -3.18 -29.00
N ALA A 249 10.39 -3.77 -28.35
CA ALA A 249 11.69 -4.00 -28.95
C ALA A 249 11.59 -4.96 -30.15
N ALA A 250 10.85 -6.06 -30.02
CA ALA A 250 10.63 -7.00 -31.11
C ALA A 250 9.84 -6.36 -32.27
N ALA A 251 8.85 -5.52 -31.97
CA ALA A 251 8.08 -4.81 -33.00
C ALA A 251 8.88 -3.75 -33.74
N ALA A 252 9.93 -3.19 -33.14
CA ALA A 252 10.80 -2.19 -33.74
C ALA A 252 11.88 -2.77 -34.62
N GLU A 253 12.05 -4.10 -34.67
CA GLU A 253 13.05 -4.72 -35.57
C GLU A 253 12.78 -4.40 -37.05
N PRO A 254 13.82 -4.08 -37.85
CA PRO A 254 13.68 -3.69 -39.28
C PRO A 254 13.46 -4.90 -40.19
N ILE A 255 12.50 -5.74 -39.88
CA ILE A 255 12.08 -6.92 -40.63
C ILE A 255 10.58 -6.89 -40.90
N PRO A 256 10.06 -7.61 -41.91
CA PRO A 256 8.61 -7.67 -42.16
C PRO A 256 7.82 -8.16 -40.96
N ASP A 257 6.65 -7.58 -40.72
CA ASP A 257 5.82 -7.87 -39.53
C ASP A 257 5.46 -9.35 -39.36
N SER A 258 5.32 -10.06 -40.47
CA SER A 258 5.02 -11.52 -40.45
C SER A 258 6.20 -12.38 -39.96
N LEU A 259 7.38 -11.84 -39.88
CA LEU A 259 8.62 -12.53 -39.41
C LEU A 259 9.00 -12.13 -38.00
N LYS A 260 8.38 -11.06 -37.46
CA LYS A 260 8.66 -10.56 -36.09
C LYS A 260 8.27 -11.58 -35.03
N LYS A 261 9.21 -11.88 -34.14
CA LYS A 261 8.99 -12.74 -32.98
C LYS A 261 9.67 -12.15 -31.76
N ILE A 262 9.06 -12.36 -30.60
CA ILE A 262 9.67 -11.98 -29.33
C ILE A 262 10.61 -13.10 -28.90
N HIS A 263 11.92 -12.80 -28.89
CA HIS A 263 13.01 -13.69 -28.50
C HIS A 263 13.36 -13.52 -27.02
N GLN A 264 14.06 -14.51 -26.47
CA GLN A 264 14.58 -14.47 -25.09
C GLN A 264 15.36 -13.18 -24.79
N ARG A 265 16.20 -12.71 -25.72
CA ARG A 265 16.98 -11.46 -25.60
C ARG A 265 16.11 -10.23 -25.35
N HIS A 266 14.90 -10.16 -25.94
CA HIS A 266 14.01 -9.03 -25.76
C HIS A 266 13.45 -8.98 -24.33
N PHE A 267 13.09 -10.13 -23.75
CA PHE A 267 12.66 -10.22 -22.36
C PHE A 267 13.80 -9.89 -21.41
N GLN A 268 15.02 -10.37 -21.68
CA GLN A 268 16.20 -10.05 -20.87
C GLN A 268 16.49 -8.55 -20.89
N ALA A 269 16.59 -7.94 -22.06
CA ALA A 269 16.80 -6.50 -22.18
C ALA A 269 15.69 -5.70 -21.50
N GLY A 270 14.41 -6.11 -21.68
CA GLY A 270 13.27 -5.45 -21.08
C GLY A 270 13.30 -5.48 -19.55
N ILE A 271 13.63 -6.62 -18.93
CA ILE A 271 13.68 -6.72 -17.47
C ILE A 271 14.92 -6.03 -16.89
N GLU A 272 16.05 -6.09 -17.56
CA GLU A 272 17.26 -5.36 -17.16
C GLU A 272 17.03 -3.85 -17.14
N GLU A 273 16.34 -3.32 -18.13
CA GLU A 273 15.96 -1.91 -18.18
C GLU A 273 15.00 -1.53 -17.03
N VAL A 274 14.02 -2.38 -16.72
CA VAL A 274 13.10 -2.17 -15.58
C VAL A 274 13.86 -2.15 -14.27
N VAL A 275 14.78 -3.10 -14.06
CA VAL A 275 15.60 -3.18 -12.85
C VAL A 275 16.55 -1.98 -12.74
N ALA A 276 17.18 -1.58 -13.85
CA ALA A 276 18.03 -0.40 -13.89
C ALA A 276 17.27 0.88 -13.57
N SER A 277 16.07 1.05 -14.14
CA SER A 277 15.19 2.21 -13.84
C SER A 277 14.81 2.28 -12.36
N LYS A 278 14.52 1.14 -11.73
CA LYS A 278 14.24 1.11 -10.28
C LYS A 278 15.45 1.54 -9.43
N ARG A 279 16.64 1.11 -9.79
CA ARG A 279 17.87 1.54 -9.09
C ARG A 279 18.07 3.05 -9.17
N VAL A 280 17.81 3.65 -10.33
CA VAL A 280 17.86 5.11 -10.49
C VAL A 280 16.85 5.81 -9.59
N MET A 281 15.63 5.30 -9.48
CA MET A 281 14.60 5.87 -8.59
C MET A 281 14.88 5.67 -7.10
N GLN A 282 15.60 4.60 -6.73
CA GLN A 282 16.03 4.34 -5.36
C GLN A 282 17.30 5.11 -4.97
N GLN A 283 18.17 5.42 -5.96
CA GLN A 283 19.26 6.34 -5.76
C GLN A 283 18.67 7.75 -5.73
N SER A 284 18.46 8.28 -4.52
CA SER A 284 18.11 9.69 -4.37
C SER A 284 19.18 10.52 -5.03
N ILE A 285 18.84 11.19 -6.15
CA ILE A 285 19.74 12.14 -6.85
C ILE A 285 20.11 13.31 -5.92
N PHE A 286 19.40 13.43 -4.81
CA PHE A 286 19.56 14.40 -3.74
C PHE A 286 20.01 13.77 -2.42
N ALA A 287 20.56 12.55 -2.41
CA ALA A 287 21.32 12.10 -1.26
C ALA A 287 22.50 13.08 -1.15
N GLU A 288 22.37 14.04 -0.23
CA GLU A 288 23.52 14.79 0.23
C GLU A 288 24.63 13.76 0.52
N PRO A 289 25.86 13.96 0.02
CA PRO A 289 26.94 13.06 0.36
C PRO A 289 26.94 13.01 1.88
N THR A 290 26.73 11.83 2.45
CA THR A 290 26.89 11.60 3.88
C THR A 290 28.31 12.06 4.14
N VAL A 291 28.45 13.27 4.65
CA VAL A 291 29.72 13.75 5.19
C VAL A 291 29.95 12.80 6.33
N VAL A 292 30.74 11.75 6.09
CA VAL A 292 31.32 10.94 7.14
C VAL A 292 32.13 11.95 7.93
N MET A 293 31.51 12.53 8.96
CA MET A 293 32.25 13.25 9.98
C MET A 293 33.30 12.23 10.46
N PRO A 294 34.59 12.53 10.33
CA PRO A 294 35.57 11.66 10.95
C PRO A 294 35.12 11.48 12.39
N GLU A 295 35.03 10.25 12.84
CA GLU A 295 34.74 9.97 14.25
C GLU A 295 35.65 10.91 15.05
N PRO A 296 35.10 11.67 16.00
CA PRO A 296 35.96 12.48 16.85
C PRO A 296 36.96 11.51 17.43
N ASP A 297 38.26 11.76 17.17
CA ASP A 297 39.34 10.97 17.75
C ASP A 297 38.96 10.70 19.20
N VAL A 298 38.77 9.45 19.53
CA VAL A 298 38.56 9.01 20.89
C VAL A 298 39.86 9.39 21.61
N ILE A 299 39.86 10.62 22.15
CA ILE A 299 40.93 11.04 23.07
C ILE A 299 40.82 10.07 24.22
N THR A 300 41.59 9.00 24.15
CA THR A 300 41.86 8.14 25.32
C THR A 300 42.29 9.12 26.43
N PRO A 301 41.58 9.17 27.55
CA PRO A 301 42.00 10.04 28.64
C PRO A 301 43.39 9.57 29.08
N ALA A 302 44.41 10.35 28.68
CA ALA A 302 45.71 10.19 29.28
C ALA A 302 45.49 10.28 30.77
N THR A 303 46.02 9.30 31.49
CA THR A 303 45.97 9.16 32.94
C THR A 303 46.17 10.52 33.62
N ALA A 304 45.04 11.18 33.98
CA ALA A 304 45.07 12.41 34.76
C ALA A 304 45.69 12.02 36.11
N SER A 305 46.87 12.56 36.37
CA SER A 305 47.56 12.38 37.62
C SER A 305 46.60 12.76 38.77
N GLN A 306 46.57 11.92 39.83
CA GLN A 306 45.70 12.10 41.00
C GLN A 306 45.84 13.49 41.65
N ALA A 307 46.90 14.23 41.35
CA ALA A 307 47.13 15.63 41.79
C ALA A 307 46.14 16.63 41.21
N SER A 308 45.61 16.46 39.98
CA SER A 308 44.63 17.37 39.36
C SER A 308 43.22 17.22 39.92
N LEU A 309 42.83 16.07 40.40
CA LEU A 309 41.56 15.83 41.06
C LEU A 309 41.46 16.49 42.44
N LEU A 310 42.54 16.46 43.21
CA LEU A 310 42.58 17.11 44.54
C LEU A 310 42.48 18.64 44.46
N LEU A 311 43.02 19.25 43.42
CA LEU A 311 42.89 20.73 43.17
C LEU A 311 41.48 21.13 42.80
N ALA A 312 40.72 20.30 42.00
CA ALA A 312 39.35 20.58 41.63
C ALA A 312 38.37 20.52 42.83
N TYR A 313 38.59 19.57 43.73
CA TYR A 313 37.77 19.43 44.96
C TYR A 313 38.12 20.48 46.01
N GLY A 314 39.36 20.92 46.09
CA GLY A 314 39.81 21.99 46.99
C GLY A 314 39.17 23.36 46.70
N LEU A 315 39.05 23.70 45.45
CA LEU A 315 38.40 24.97 45.00
C LEU A 315 36.86 24.97 45.22
N SER A 316 36.19 23.84 45.05
CA SER A 316 34.76 23.72 45.32
C SER A 316 34.42 23.84 46.81
N GLY A 317 35.27 23.30 47.69
CA GLY A 317 35.08 23.37 49.13
C GLY A 317 35.22 24.81 49.67
N ALA A 318 36.20 25.57 49.17
CA ALA A 318 36.42 26.96 49.56
C ALA A 318 35.25 27.87 49.14
N ALA A 319 34.68 27.67 47.94
CA ALA A 319 33.50 28.41 47.47
C ALA A 319 32.25 28.17 48.33
N LEU A 320 32.06 26.94 48.78
CA LEU A 320 30.92 26.55 49.63
C LEU A 320 31.04 27.16 51.04
N LEU A 321 32.24 27.22 51.58
CA LEU A 321 32.49 27.81 52.89
C LEU A 321 32.23 29.35 52.88
N VAL A 322 32.65 30.04 51.84
CA VAL A 322 32.37 31.48 51.68
C VAL A 322 30.90 31.75 51.52
N ALA A 323 30.16 30.92 50.80
CA ALA A 323 28.71 31.03 50.65
C ALA A 323 27.96 30.85 51.99
N LEU A 324 28.38 29.87 52.80
CA LEU A 324 27.79 29.63 54.12
C LEU A 324 28.05 30.76 55.12
N ILE A 325 29.25 31.37 55.10
CA ILE A 325 29.58 32.52 55.93
C ILE A 325 28.73 33.74 55.51
N ALA A 326 28.59 33.96 54.20
CA ALA A 326 27.76 35.07 53.68
C ALA A 326 26.29 34.92 54.09
N LEU A 327 25.75 33.70 54.06
CA LEU A 327 24.37 33.39 54.46
C LEU A 327 24.19 33.59 55.97
N GLY A 328 25.15 33.18 56.80
CA GLY A 328 25.14 33.42 58.25
C GLY A 328 25.14 34.87 58.64
N VAL A 329 25.91 35.71 57.96
CA VAL A 329 25.93 37.17 58.19
C VAL A 329 24.64 37.86 57.72
N ALA A 330 23.94 37.34 56.71
CA ALA A 330 22.67 37.86 56.25
C ALA A 330 21.50 37.54 57.18
N LEU A 331 21.59 36.45 57.97
CA LEU A 331 20.56 36.03 58.91
C LEU A 331 20.69 36.69 60.32
N LEU A 332 21.80 37.39 60.54
CA LEU A 332 22.07 38.08 61.80
C LEU A 332 21.89 39.63 61.70
N ARG A 333 21.35 40.08 60.60
CA ARG A 333 20.86 41.44 60.37
C ARG A 333 19.34 41.41 60.18
#